data_a5ed7fd634bac46177176072e1d171a4
#
_entry.id   a5ed7fd634bac46177176072e1d171a4
#
_cell.length_a   1.000
_cell.length_b   1.000
_cell.length_c   1.000
_cell.angle_alpha   90.00
_cell.angle_beta   90.00
_cell.angle_gamma   90.00
#
_symmetry.space_group_name_H-M   'P 1'
#
loop_
_entity.id
_entity.type
_entity.pdbx_description
1 polymer ?
#
loop_
_entity_poly.entity_id
_entity_poly.type
_entity_poly.pdbx_seq_one_letter_code
_entity_poly.pdbx_strand_id
1 'polypeptide(L)'
;MLLVGLIGVAHVTFGEVEKININTATADELMQLNGVGPRYASEIIAYREKFGPFKMPEDLMQVKGIGQKTFEKNREIIIVEEPDSEEKTY
;
A
#
# COMPACT_ATOMS: atom_id res chain seq x y z
N MET A 1 -18.97 -0.77 29.91
CA MET A 1 -18.76 -0.68 29.46
C MET A 1 -18.56 -0.11 28.56
N LEU A 2 -18.39 0.11 27.93
CA LEU A 2 -18.32 0.55 27.15
C LEU A 2 -17.51 1.34 26.64
N LEU A 3 -16.91 1.70 26.67
CA LEU A 3 -16.05 2.38 26.35
C LEU A 3 -15.39 2.02 25.23
N VAL A 4 -15.57 1.18 24.82
CA VAL A 4 -15.07 0.72 23.75
C VAL A 4 -15.04 1.58 22.64
N GLY A 5 -15.98 2.21 22.30
CA GLY A 5 -16.01 3.02 21.20
C GLY A 5 -15.04 4.05 21.16
N LEU A 6 -14.60 4.46 22.22
CA LEU A 6 -13.75 5.50 22.20
C LEU A 6 -12.49 5.19 21.61
N ILE A 7 -12.14 4.01 21.62
CA ILE A 7 -10.98 3.70 21.08
C ILE A 7 -10.78 4.14 19.73
N GLY A 8 -11.75 4.09 18.95
CA GLY A 8 -11.57 4.44 17.63
C GLY A 8 -11.07 5.77 17.40
N VAL A 9 -11.34 6.61 18.23
CA VAL A 9 -10.97 7.90 18.02
C VAL A 9 -9.60 8.12 18.26
N ALA A 10 -9.03 7.31 18.96
CA ALA A 10 -7.74 7.52 19.30
C ALA A 10 -6.79 7.59 18.22
N HIS A 11 -7.12 7.15 17.08
CA HIS A 11 -6.14 7.24 16.13
C HIS A 11 -5.96 8.46 15.42
N VAL A 12 -6.34 9.48 15.90
CA VAL A 12 -6.08 10.70 15.28
C VAL A 12 -4.75 11.07 15.77
N THR A 13 -3.71 10.93 15.04
CA THR A 13 -2.44 11.31 15.53
C THR A 13 -1.85 12.29 14.64
N PHE A 14 -1.17 13.27 15.15
CA PHE A 14 -0.62 14.28 14.38
C PHE A 14 0.63 13.86 13.76
N GLY A 15 0.83 14.14 12.55
CA GLY A 15 2.06 13.84 11.89
C GLY A 15 2.18 12.42 11.41
N GLU A 16 1.17 11.62 11.67
CA GLU A 16 1.27 10.28 11.26
C GLU A 16 0.78 10.12 9.86
N VAL A 17 1.44 9.36 9.02
CA VAL A 17 1.04 9.17 7.66
C VAL A 17 0.51 7.76 7.51
N GLU A 18 -0.63 7.63 6.87
CA GLU A 18 -1.19 6.35 6.68
C GLU A 18 -0.43 5.56 5.67
N LYS A 19 0.01 4.39 6.00
CA LYS A 19 0.78 3.58 5.08
C LYS A 19 -0.13 2.82 4.16
N ILE A 20 0.36 2.52 2.98
CA ILE A 20 -0.40 1.83 1.97
C ILE A 20 0.29 0.54 1.63
N ASN A 21 -0.41 -0.57 1.85
CA ASN A 21 0.14 -1.88 1.54
C ASN A 21 -0.14 -2.14 0.06
N ILE A 22 0.89 -2.08 -0.75
CA ILE A 22 0.69 -2.17 -2.19
C ILE A 22 0.27 -3.57 -2.63
N ASN A 23 0.36 -4.55 -1.75
CA ASN A 23 -0.07 -5.89 -2.09
C ASN A 23 -1.57 -6.08 -1.94
N THR A 24 -2.22 -5.28 -1.14
CA THR A 24 -3.66 -5.45 -0.91
C THR A 24 -4.48 -4.21 -1.19
N ALA A 25 -3.86 -3.10 -1.47
CA ALA A 25 -4.58 -1.84 -1.64
C ALA A 25 -5.54 -1.89 -2.81
N THR A 26 -6.66 -1.23 -2.68
CA THR A 26 -7.61 -1.09 -3.78
C THR A 26 -7.09 -0.03 -4.73
N ALA A 27 -7.70 0.10 -5.89
CA ALA A 27 -7.28 1.12 -6.84
C ALA A 27 -7.39 2.50 -6.21
N ASP A 28 -8.46 2.75 -5.47
CA ASP A 28 -8.61 4.05 -4.84
C ASP A 28 -7.51 4.31 -3.83
N GLU A 29 -7.13 3.30 -3.08
CA GLU A 29 -6.07 3.47 -2.12
C GLU A 29 -4.74 3.70 -2.81
N LEU A 30 -4.50 3.00 -3.90
CA LEU A 30 -3.26 3.19 -4.61
C LEU A 30 -3.17 4.59 -5.21
N MET A 31 -4.31 5.18 -5.54
CA MET A 31 -4.28 6.52 -6.08
C MET A 31 -3.96 7.57 -5.04
N GLN A 32 -3.85 7.18 -3.79
CA GLN A 32 -3.42 8.11 -2.79
C GLN A 32 -1.91 8.25 -2.80
N LEU A 33 -1.22 7.38 -3.52
CA LEU A 33 0.21 7.55 -3.65
C LEU A 33 0.48 8.73 -4.57
N ASN A 34 1.50 9.46 -4.26
CA ASN A 34 1.83 10.65 -5.03
C ASN A 34 2.25 10.27 -6.44
N GLY A 35 1.61 10.87 -7.41
CA GLY A 35 1.94 10.59 -8.80
C GLY A 35 1.28 9.34 -9.38
N VAL A 36 0.37 8.71 -8.62
CA VAL A 36 -0.27 7.51 -9.09
C VAL A 36 -1.74 7.80 -9.36
N GLY A 37 -2.11 7.85 -10.61
CA GLY A 37 -3.49 8.07 -11.00
C GLY A 37 -4.13 6.75 -11.37
N PRO A 38 -5.32 6.78 -11.97
CA PRO A 38 -6.06 5.56 -12.26
C PRO A 38 -5.31 4.58 -13.12
N ARG A 39 -4.56 5.09 -14.11
CA ARG A 39 -3.87 4.22 -14.98
C ARG A 39 -2.76 3.49 -14.28
N TYR A 40 -1.99 4.20 -13.47
CA TYR A 40 -0.90 3.57 -12.75
C TYR A 40 -1.42 2.65 -11.65
N ALA A 41 -2.55 3.00 -11.02
CA ALA A 41 -3.15 2.12 -10.04
C ALA A 41 -3.53 0.79 -10.71
N SER A 42 -4.07 0.85 -11.90
CA SER A 42 -4.44 -0.32 -12.63
C SER A 42 -3.22 -1.15 -12.98
N GLU A 43 -2.13 -0.51 -13.34
CA GLU A 43 -0.90 -1.23 -13.68
C GLU A 43 -0.32 -1.93 -12.45
N ILE A 44 -0.44 -1.32 -11.29
CA ILE A 44 0.05 -1.94 -10.07
C ILE A 44 -0.76 -3.19 -9.77
N ILE A 45 -2.08 -3.09 -9.90
CA ILE A 45 -2.93 -4.23 -9.64
C ILE A 45 -2.65 -5.34 -10.64
N ALA A 46 -2.52 -5.00 -11.91
CA ALA A 46 -2.25 -5.99 -12.93
C ALA A 46 -0.92 -6.67 -12.68
N TYR A 47 0.06 -5.92 -12.25
CA TYR A 47 1.39 -6.48 -12.00
C TYR A 47 1.31 -7.50 -10.87
N ARG A 48 0.68 -7.15 -9.76
CA ARG A 48 0.67 -8.08 -8.64
C ARG A 48 -0.18 -9.30 -8.92
N GLU A 49 -1.17 -9.17 -9.80
CA GLU A 49 -1.97 -10.31 -10.16
C GLU A 49 -1.22 -11.24 -11.11
N LYS A 50 -0.36 -10.69 -11.91
CA LYS A 50 0.35 -11.49 -12.86
C LYS A 50 1.61 -12.10 -12.28
N PHE A 51 2.34 -11.34 -11.50
CA PHE A 51 3.64 -11.77 -11.01
C PHE A 51 3.66 -12.13 -9.52
N GLY A 52 2.56 -11.93 -8.84
CA GLY A 52 2.52 -12.23 -7.41
C GLY A 52 2.82 -11.04 -6.56
N PRO A 53 2.74 -11.17 -5.28
CA PRO A 53 2.92 -10.04 -4.39
C PRO A 53 4.30 -9.42 -4.49
N PHE A 54 4.35 -8.12 -4.25
CA PHE A 54 5.62 -7.44 -4.18
C PHE A 54 6.35 -7.94 -2.93
N LYS A 55 7.64 -8.15 -3.03
CA LYS A 55 8.40 -8.65 -1.90
C LYS A 55 9.05 -7.53 -1.13
N MET A 56 9.26 -6.41 -1.74
CA MET A 56 9.84 -5.26 -1.08
C MET A 56 9.29 -4.03 -1.74
N PRO A 57 9.30 -2.88 -1.07
CA PRO A 57 8.72 -1.68 -1.65
C PRO A 57 9.34 -1.29 -2.98
N GLU A 58 10.64 -1.53 -3.13
CA GLU A 58 11.33 -1.17 -4.35
C GLU A 58 10.81 -1.92 -5.57
N ASP A 59 10.15 -3.05 -5.35
CA ASP A 59 9.61 -3.78 -6.46
C ASP A 59 8.52 -3.00 -7.19
N LEU A 60 8.00 -1.94 -6.57
CA LEU A 60 7.03 -1.13 -7.24
C LEU A 60 7.60 -0.54 -8.51
N MET A 61 8.90 -0.38 -8.58
CA MET A 61 9.52 0.16 -9.78
C MET A 61 9.52 -0.80 -10.94
N GLN A 62 9.10 -2.03 -10.72
CA GLN A 62 9.00 -2.98 -11.80
C GLN A 62 7.69 -2.77 -12.56
N VAL A 63 6.79 -1.99 -12.02
CA VAL A 63 5.50 -1.75 -12.65
C VAL A 63 5.66 -0.73 -13.76
N LYS A 64 5.06 -1.01 -14.92
CA LYS A 64 5.16 -0.12 -16.04
C LYS A 64 4.68 1.26 -15.68
N GLY A 65 5.46 2.24 -15.92
CA GLY A 65 5.10 3.63 -15.65
C GLY A 65 5.56 4.14 -14.30
N ILE A 66 6.04 3.29 -13.42
CA ILE A 66 6.49 3.74 -12.13
C ILE A 66 7.99 3.66 -12.07
N GLY A 67 8.63 4.79 -12.02
CA GLY A 67 10.07 4.84 -11.98
C GLY A 67 10.58 5.26 -10.64
N GLN A 68 11.86 5.54 -10.59
CA GLN A 68 12.50 5.87 -9.34
C GLN A 68 11.93 7.12 -8.72
N LYS A 69 11.62 8.14 -9.53
CA LYS A 69 11.11 9.36 -8.98
C LYS A 69 9.79 9.15 -8.28
N THR A 70 8.88 8.40 -8.87
CA THR A 70 7.61 8.15 -8.24
C THR A 70 7.80 7.31 -6.98
N PHE A 71 8.71 6.34 -7.05
CA PHE A 71 8.95 5.51 -5.88
C PHE A 71 9.50 6.35 -4.74
N GLU A 72 10.45 7.22 -5.01
CA GLU A 72 11.05 8.01 -3.96
C GLU A 72 10.04 8.92 -3.28
N LYS A 73 9.08 9.44 -4.03
CA LYS A 73 8.10 10.29 -3.44
C LYS A 73 7.21 9.55 -2.48
N ASN A 74 7.16 8.25 -2.57
CA ASN A 74 6.23 7.47 -1.79
C ASN A 74 6.89 6.48 -0.84
N ARG A 75 8.21 6.43 -0.85
CA ARG A 75 8.91 5.41 -0.08
C ARG A 75 8.50 5.34 1.37
N GLU A 76 8.21 6.45 1.98
CA GLU A 76 7.89 6.46 3.38
C GLU A 76 6.47 5.98 3.69
N ILE A 77 5.61 5.91 2.71
CA ILE A 77 4.25 5.49 2.98
C ILE A 77 3.90 4.15 2.36
N ILE A 78 4.85 3.50 1.72
CA ILE A 78 4.59 2.21 1.13
C ILE A 78 5.03 1.12 2.05
N ILE A 79 4.18 0.09 2.24
CA ILE A 79 4.62 -1.08 2.95
C ILE A 79 4.24 -2.29 2.10
N VAL A 80 4.87 -3.40 2.35
CA VAL A 80 4.53 -4.64 1.68
C VAL A 80 4.31 -5.70 2.72
N GLU A 81 3.12 -6.27 2.73
CA GLU A 81 2.83 -7.38 3.58
C GLU A 81 2.11 -8.35 2.70
N GLU A 82 2.47 -9.59 2.74
CA GLU A 82 1.86 -10.53 1.86
C GLU A 82 0.50 -10.88 2.37
N PRO A 83 -0.48 -11.03 1.51
CA PRO A 83 -1.83 -11.25 1.92
C PRO A 83 -2.02 -12.47 2.78
N ASP A 84 -1.26 -13.50 2.54
CA ASP A 84 -1.40 -14.68 3.28
C ASP A 84 -0.45 -14.87 4.38
N SER A 85 0.27 -13.90 4.73
CA SER A 85 1.36 -14.07 5.66
C SER A 85 0.91 -14.61 6.96
N GLU A 86 -0.24 -14.30 7.45
CA GLU A 86 -0.62 -14.77 8.68
C GLU A 86 -1.25 -16.10 8.62
N GLU A 87 -1.51 -16.61 7.53
CA GLU A 87 -2.09 -17.86 7.48
C GLU A 87 -1.16 -18.96 7.58
N LYS A 88 0.08 -18.71 7.73
CA LYS A 88 1.03 -19.69 7.87
C LYS A 88 1.22 -20.15 9.20
N THR A 89 0.40 -19.93 10.08
CA THR A 89 0.62 -20.34 11.37
C THR A 89 0.09 -21.66 11.50
N TYR A 90 0.72 -22.58 11.86
CA TYR A 90 0.18 -23.85 12.17
C TYR A 90 1.08 -24.59 13.08
#